data_767b4a086ef753eb5a3c2faf3210a820
#
_entry.id   767b4a086ef753eb5a3c2faf3210a820
#
_cell.length_a   1.000
_cell.length_b   1.000
_cell.length_c   1.000
_cell.angle_alpha   90.00
_cell.angle_beta   90.00
_cell.angle_gamma   90.00
#
_symmetry.space_group_name_H-M   'P 1'
#
loop_
_entity.id
_entity.type
_entity.pdbx_description
1 polymer ?
#
loop_
_entity_poly.entity_id
_entity_poly.type
_entity_poly.pdbx_seq_one_letter_code
_entity_poly.pdbx_strand_id
1 'polypeptide(L)' 'MNLIYSHNYTTARAFALNLGLVPGDWKWINDARVLKDYPRADIHRVSHWEANPHRADIDAALHHAKKAHRLGTLTDYSRP' A
#
# COMPACT_ATOMS: atom_id res chain seq x y z
N MET A 1 -7.29 -7.75 -3.39
CA MET A 1 -6.91 -6.38 -3.79
C MET A 1 -5.45 -6.14 -3.42
N ASN A 2 -4.70 -5.55 -4.33
CA ASN A 2 -3.32 -5.15 -4.09
C ASN A 2 -3.28 -3.65 -3.82
N LEU A 3 -2.73 -3.25 -2.68
CA LEU A 3 -2.56 -1.85 -2.31
C LEU A 3 -1.08 -1.51 -2.35
N ILE A 4 -0.72 -0.44 -3.04
CA ILE A 4 0.67 -0.03 -3.23
C ILE A 4 0.95 1.20 -2.40
N TYR A 5 1.90 1.09 -1.48
CA TYR A 5 2.33 2.16 -0.59
C TYR A 5 3.61 2.77 -1.16
N SER A 6 3.47 3.93 -1.76
CA SER A 6 4.57 4.68 -2.39
C SER A 6 4.38 6.17 -2.11
N HIS A 7 5.36 6.97 -2.51
CA HIS A 7 5.31 8.41 -2.27
C HIS A 7 4.33 9.13 -3.22
N ASN A 8 4.03 8.56 -4.39
CA ASN A 8 3.09 9.15 -5.34
C ASN A 8 2.43 8.08 -6.21
N TYR A 9 1.42 8.52 -6.96
CA TYR A 9 0.65 7.65 -7.85
C TYR A 9 1.50 7.10 -9.00
N THR A 10 2.37 7.92 -9.57
CA THR A 10 3.19 7.53 -10.73
C THR A 10 4.07 6.33 -10.39
N THR A 11 4.72 6.36 -9.21
CA THR A 11 5.54 5.25 -8.75
C THR A 11 4.71 3.99 -8.49
N ALA A 12 3.52 4.16 -7.88
CA ALA A 12 2.61 3.03 -7.66
C ALA A 12 2.20 2.38 -8.98
N ARG A 13 1.85 3.19 -9.97
CA ARG A 13 1.45 2.70 -11.29
C ARG A 13 2.58 1.93 -11.97
N ALA A 14 3.80 2.47 -11.94
CA ALA A 14 4.95 1.79 -12.53
C ALA A 14 5.21 0.43 -11.86
N PHE A 15 5.10 0.38 -10.54
CA PHE A 15 5.25 -0.86 -9.78
C PHE A 15 4.17 -1.88 -10.16
N ALA A 16 2.92 -1.43 -10.26
CA ALA A 16 1.80 -2.30 -10.62
C ALA A 16 2.00 -2.90 -12.02
N LEU A 17 2.46 -2.09 -12.97
CA LEU A 17 2.74 -2.56 -14.33
C LEU A 17 3.85 -3.63 -14.32
N ASN A 18 4.89 -3.43 -13.53
CA ASN A 18 5.99 -4.39 -13.42
C ASN A 18 5.54 -5.72 -12.81
N LEU A 19 4.54 -5.70 -11.92
CA LEU A 19 3.95 -6.93 -11.38
C LEU A 19 2.93 -7.57 -12.31
N GLY A 20 2.59 -6.92 -13.41
CA GLY A 20 1.56 -7.42 -14.32
C GLY A 20 0.14 -7.22 -13.81
N LEU A 21 -0.07 -6.30 -12.88
CA LEU A 21 -1.40 -6.00 -12.36
C LEU A 21 -2.18 -5.16 -13.37
N VAL A 22 -3.46 -5.50 -13.55
CA VAL A 22 -4.35 -4.74 -14.44
C VAL A 22 -5.09 -3.67 -13.64
N PRO A 23 -5.61 -2.60 -14.29
CA PRO A 23 -6.47 -1.63 -13.61
C PRO A 23 -7.63 -2.35 -12.93
N GLY A 24 -7.92 -1.97 -11.69
CA GLY A 24 -8.95 -2.63 -10.89
C GLY A 24 -8.41 -3.69 -9.93
N ASP A 25 -7.20 -4.21 -10.16
CA ASP A 25 -6.57 -5.19 -9.26
C ASP A 25 -5.66 -4.53 -8.24
N TRP A 26 -5.46 -3.23 -8.33
CA TRP A 26 -4.59 -2.49 -7.43
C TRP A 26 -5.10 -1.08 -7.19
N LYS A 27 -4.66 -0.50 -6.08
CA LYS A 27 -4.87 0.92 -5.78
C LYS A 27 -3.64 1.48 -5.08
N TRP A 28 -3.38 2.77 -5.31
CA TRP A 28 -2.39 3.50 -4.55
C TRP A 28 -2.95 3.90 -3.20
N ILE A 29 -2.19 3.71 -2.13
CA ILE A 29 -2.58 4.15 -0.80
C ILE A 29 -2.29 5.66 -0.71
N ASN A 30 -3.31 6.46 -0.99
CA ASN A 30 -3.20 7.92 -0.92
C ASN A 30 -3.63 8.47 0.45
N ASP A 31 -4.39 7.70 1.22
CA ASP A 31 -4.71 8.02 2.61
C ASP A 31 -5.10 6.74 3.37
N ALA A 32 -5.31 6.88 4.69
CA ALA A 32 -5.59 5.72 5.54
C ALA A 32 -6.95 5.07 5.26
N ARG A 33 -7.89 5.78 4.62
CA ARG A 33 -9.21 5.22 4.33
C ARG A 33 -9.16 4.07 3.33
N VAL A 34 -8.17 4.08 2.45
CA VAL A 34 -8.00 3.01 1.47
C VAL A 34 -7.84 1.66 2.18
N LEU A 35 -7.16 1.64 3.32
CA LEU A 35 -6.98 0.41 4.10
C LEU A 35 -8.30 -0.10 4.69
N LYS A 36 -9.20 0.81 5.06
CA LYS A 36 -10.52 0.44 5.59
C LYS A 36 -11.42 -0.10 4.50
N ASP A 37 -11.31 0.44 3.30
CA ASP A 37 -12.13 0.03 2.16
C ASP A 37 -11.77 -1.36 1.66
N TYR A 38 -10.54 -1.81 1.90
CA TYR A 38 -10.04 -3.09 1.40
C TYR A 38 -9.40 -3.91 2.53
N PRO A 39 -10.23 -4.46 3.44
CA PRO A 39 -9.69 -5.31 4.50
C PRO A 39 -9.04 -6.55 3.90
N ARG A 40 -7.95 -6.99 4.52
CA ARG A 40 -7.17 -8.15 4.10
C ARG A 40 -6.50 -8.00 2.72
N ALA A 41 -6.32 -6.77 2.26
CA ALA A 41 -5.58 -6.52 1.04
C ALA A 41 -4.10 -6.86 1.23
N ASP A 42 -3.46 -7.18 0.13
CA ASP A 42 -2.01 -7.35 0.09
C ASP A 42 -1.34 -6.00 -0.07
N ILE A 43 -0.44 -5.66 0.84
CA ILE A 43 0.21 -4.36 0.86
C ILE A 43 1.62 -4.50 0.27
N HIS A 44 1.94 -3.63 -0.68
CA HIS A 44 3.26 -3.56 -1.31
C HIS A 44 3.89 -2.22 -0.96
N ARG A 45 4.88 -2.23 -0.08
CA ARG A 45 5.59 -1.02 0.32
C ARG A 45 6.83 -0.86 -0.53
N VAL A 46 6.85 0.17 -1.36
CA VAL A 46 7.90 0.36 -2.37
C VAL A 46 8.79 1.54 -2.03
N SER A 47 9.83 1.77 -2.84
CA SER A 47 10.82 2.82 -2.59
C SER A 47 10.18 4.18 -2.35
N HIS A 48 10.75 4.93 -1.41
CA HIS A 48 10.33 6.30 -1.07
C HIS A 48 8.92 6.39 -0.46
N TRP A 49 8.40 5.28 0.07
CA TRP A 49 7.09 5.28 0.73
C TRP A 49 7.04 6.30 1.89
N GLU A 50 8.18 6.57 2.54
CA GLU A 50 8.29 7.53 3.64
C GLU A 50 7.94 8.95 3.22
N ALA A 51 8.04 9.27 1.93
CA ALA A 51 7.69 10.57 1.39
C ALA A 51 6.20 10.72 1.07
N ASN A 52 5.39 9.72 1.34
CA ASN A 52 3.94 9.83 1.17
C ASN A 52 3.40 10.91 2.12
N PRO A 53 2.57 11.86 1.61
CA PRO A 53 2.06 12.96 2.43
C PRO A 53 1.25 12.51 3.65
N HIS A 54 0.66 11.33 3.61
CA HIS A 54 -0.17 10.78 4.69
C HIS A 54 0.51 9.62 5.41
N ARG A 55 1.83 9.56 5.37
CA ARG A 55 2.61 8.46 5.94
C ARG A 55 2.22 8.12 7.38
N ALA A 56 2.12 9.13 8.24
CA ALA A 56 1.84 8.90 9.65
C ALA A 56 0.49 8.22 9.85
N ASP A 57 -0.54 8.69 9.14
CA ASP A 57 -1.88 8.11 9.23
C ASP A 57 -1.93 6.71 8.63
N ILE A 58 -1.25 6.50 7.53
CA ILE A 58 -1.20 5.19 6.87
C ILE A 58 -0.48 4.18 7.77
N ASP A 59 0.66 4.56 8.34
CA ASP A 59 1.42 3.65 9.22
C ASP A 59 0.61 3.29 10.47
N ALA A 60 -0.10 4.25 11.05
CA ALA A 60 -0.98 3.98 12.19
C ALA A 60 -2.10 3.00 11.80
N ALA A 61 -2.72 3.20 10.63
CA ALA A 61 -3.77 2.32 10.14
C ALA A 61 -3.24 0.91 9.85
N LEU A 62 -2.05 0.78 9.30
CA LEU A 62 -1.40 -0.50 9.07
C LEU A 62 -1.15 -1.24 10.38
N HIS A 63 -0.67 -0.53 11.39
CA HIS A 63 -0.43 -1.11 12.71
C HIS A 63 -1.72 -1.64 13.34
N HIS A 64 -2.80 -0.86 13.27
CA HIS A 64 -4.11 -1.28 13.78
C HIS A 64 -4.67 -2.47 13.00
N ALA A 65 -4.55 -2.46 11.69
CA ALA A 65 -5.02 -3.56 10.85
C ALA A 65 -4.27 -4.86 11.16
N LYS A 66 -2.96 -4.76 11.37
CA LYS A 66 -2.14 -5.92 11.74
C LYS A 66 -2.58 -6.50 13.08
N LYS A 67 -2.79 -5.65 14.10
CA LYS A 67 -3.25 -6.09 15.41
C LYS A 67 -4.63 -6.76 15.37
N ALA A 68 -5.51 -6.26 14.51
CA ALA A 68 -6.87 -6.77 14.37
C ALA A 68 -6.97 -7.94 13.38
N HIS A 69 -5.85 -8.41 12.84
CA HIS A 69 -5.81 -9.49 11.84
C HIS A 69 -6.64 -9.17 10.60
N ARG A 70 -6.70 -7.88 10.23
CA ARG A 70 -7.40 -7.40 9.03
C ARG A 70 -6.46 -7.08 7.87
N LEU A 71 -5.19 -7.38 8.02
CA LEU A 71 -4.19 -7.18 6.98
C LEU A 71 -3.92 -8.51 6.28
N GLY A 72 -3.80 -8.48 4.96
CA GLY A 72 -3.32 -9.62 4.20
C GLY A 72 -1.81 -9.76 4.36
N THR A 73 -1.06 -9.80 3.27
CA THR A 73 0.40 -9.81 3.34
C THR A 73 0.94 -8.39 3.29
N LEU A 74 2.07 -8.18 3.93
CA LEU A 74 2.83 -6.93 3.78
C LEU A 74 4.21 -7.30 3.24
N THR A 75 4.52 -6.84 2.04
CA THR A 75 5.81 -7.06 1.41
C THR A 75 6.53 -5.74 1.26
N ASP A 76 7.74 -5.66 1.78
CA ASP A 76 8.56 -4.45 1.72
C ASP A 76 9.61 -4.59 0.63
N TYR A 77 9.47 -3.80 -0.42
CA TYR A 77 10.39 -3.78 -1.57
C TYR A 77 11.40 -2.63 -1.47
N SER A 78 11.33 -1.82 -0.40
CA SER A 78 12.19 -0.64 -0.26
C SER A 78 13.58 -0.98 0.23
N ARG A 79 13.81 -2.22 0.64
CA ARG A 79 15.11 -2.68 1.14
C ARG A 79 15.74 -3.66 0.15
N PRO A 80 17.06 -3.57 -0.07
CA PRO A 80 17.75 -4.54 -0.90
C PRO A 80 17.77 -5.94 -0.30
#